data_caf8ede76c57b02726393423c38df1d7
#
_entry.id   caf8ede76c57b02726393423c38df1d7
#
_cell.length_a   1.000
_cell.length_b   1.000
_cell.length_c   1.000
_cell.angle_alpha   90.00
_cell.angle_beta   90.00
_cell.angle_gamma   90.00
#
_symmetry.space_group_name_H-M   'P 1'
#
loop_
_entity.id
_entity.type
_entity.pdbx_description
1 polymer ?
#
loop_
_entity_poly.entity_id
_entity_poly.type
_entity_poly.pdbx_seq_one_letter_code
_entity_poly.pdbx_strand_id
1 'polypeptide(L)'
;MSLMSGLSDAALAENWPGWRGPRGDGTSNEKNVPVKWSPTQNIVWKTPIPGKGHASPIVWERRIFVVTADTEQKQRILLCLDRKDGKILWQRVVLEAPLERINRLNSYASSTPATDGERVYVSFLDIDKMFIAAYDFDGNNLWEVRPGAFASMHGYCSSPVIFKDKLIVNGDHDGASYIVALNRTTGKTIWKTPRPNKTRSYCTPIIRRIDQRNQMVLSGTMCVASYDPDTGEQHWIIDGPTEQFVASIVYNGELLFMTCGYPKHFMQAIRPDGHGNVTDTHVIWQKDRDCSYVPSPIAFGPYFLLVSDTGIATCFEAKTGKSLWREKLGRHYSASLVSAGGLVYFLSDQGVMTVVKPSQGLDIVARNELGENTYASPAISNGRIFIRADKNLYCIGTDKH
;
A
#
# COMPACT_ATOMS: atom_id res chain seq x y z
N MET A 1 24.50 -39.68 24.61
CA MET A 1 23.75 -38.49 25.01
C MET A 1 24.03 -37.41 23.99
N SER A 2 23.15 -37.25 23.01
CA SER A 2 23.30 -36.26 21.96
C SER A 2 22.49 -35.03 22.38
N LEU A 3 23.16 -33.92 22.60
CA LEU A 3 22.55 -32.61 22.85
C LEU A 3 22.04 -32.07 21.52
N MET A 4 20.73 -32.18 21.27
CA MET A 4 20.06 -31.39 20.24
C MET A 4 20.02 -29.94 20.72
N SER A 5 20.86 -29.08 20.14
CA SER A 5 20.77 -27.64 20.26
C SER A 5 19.51 -27.19 19.47
N GLY A 6 18.47 -26.86 20.23
CA GLY A 6 17.31 -26.18 19.68
C GLY A 6 17.75 -24.80 19.17
N LEU A 7 17.88 -24.67 17.85
CA LEU A 7 17.90 -23.37 17.20
C LEU A 7 16.50 -22.75 17.41
N SER A 8 16.42 -21.74 18.25
CA SER A 8 15.25 -20.88 18.33
C SER A 8 15.10 -20.20 16.97
N ASP A 9 14.02 -20.48 16.26
CA ASP A 9 13.55 -19.69 15.11
C ASP A 9 13.25 -18.27 15.61
N ALA A 10 14.28 -17.46 15.78
CA ALA A 10 14.15 -16.03 15.92
C ALA A 10 13.63 -15.55 14.56
N ALA A 11 12.33 -15.27 14.46
CA ALA A 11 11.74 -14.69 13.27
C ALA A 11 12.55 -13.44 12.93
N LEU A 12 13.23 -13.48 11.79
CA LEU A 12 14.04 -12.36 11.30
C LEU A 12 13.13 -11.13 11.20
N ALA A 13 13.57 -10.06 11.85
CA ALA A 13 12.88 -8.77 11.79
C ALA A 13 12.74 -8.34 10.32
N GLU A 14 11.53 -8.10 9.87
CA GLU A 14 11.27 -7.64 8.50
C GLU A 14 11.33 -6.12 8.41
N ASN A 15 11.96 -5.60 7.37
CA ASN A 15 11.78 -4.23 6.95
C ASN A 15 10.41 -4.05 6.27
N TRP A 16 9.89 -2.82 6.28
CA TRP A 16 8.66 -2.44 5.56
C TRP A 16 9.01 -1.41 4.48
N PRO A 17 9.61 -1.83 3.35
CA PRO A 17 10.34 -0.95 2.43
C PRO A 17 9.48 -0.10 1.50
N GLY A 18 8.18 -0.27 1.48
CA GLY A 18 7.29 0.42 0.55
C GLY A 18 5.82 0.19 0.86
N TRP A 19 4.98 0.59 -0.07
CA TRP A 19 3.54 0.41 0.00
C TRP A 19 3.19 -1.05 0.26
N ARG A 20 2.47 -1.29 1.38
CA ARG A 20 2.03 -2.62 1.83
C ARG A 20 3.17 -3.62 2.10
N GLY A 21 4.36 -3.12 2.45
CA GLY A 21 5.46 -3.91 2.98
C GLY A 21 6.29 -4.68 1.96
N PRO A 22 7.09 -5.65 2.44
CA PRO A 22 8.10 -6.30 1.61
C PRO A 22 7.54 -7.11 0.44
N ARG A 23 6.28 -7.50 0.53
CA ARG A 23 5.56 -8.24 -0.52
C ARG A 23 4.55 -7.37 -1.28
N GLY A 24 4.33 -6.11 -0.88
CA GLY A 24 3.36 -5.21 -1.50
C GLY A 24 1.89 -5.66 -1.35
N ASP A 25 1.59 -6.58 -0.44
CA ASP A 25 0.26 -7.17 -0.23
C ASP A 25 -0.31 -6.97 1.17
N GLY A 26 0.44 -6.28 2.05
CA GLY A 26 0.04 -6.02 3.43
C GLY A 26 0.38 -7.15 4.40
N THR A 27 1.08 -8.20 3.97
CA THR A 27 1.44 -9.31 4.85
C THR A 27 2.81 -9.13 5.49
N SER A 28 2.94 -9.51 6.76
CA SER A 28 4.21 -9.66 7.48
C SER A 28 4.39 -11.10 7.96
N ASN A 29 5.62 -11.60 7.90
CA ASN A 29 6.00 -12.90 8.46
C ASN A 29 6.29 -12.81 9.96
N GLU A 30 6.24 -11.62 10.55
CA GLU A 30 6.48 -11.44 11.97
C GLU A 30 5.38 -12.06 12.82
N LYS A 31 5.78 -12.74 13.91
CA LYS A 31 4.85 -13.46 14.81
C LYS A 31 4.55 -12.68 16.08
N ASN A 32 5.50 -11.83 16.54
CA ASN A 32 5.42 -11.12 17.82
C ASN A 32 4.99 -9.66 17.62
N VAL A 33 3.83 -9.45 17.01
CA VAL A 33 3.27 -8.12 16.75
C VAL A 33 2.25 -7.79 17.84
N PRO A 34 2.17 -6.54 18.33
CA PRO A 34 1.19 -6.14 19.34
C PRO A 34 -0.23 -6.45 18.93
N VAL A 35 -1.00 -7.06 19.83
CA VAL A 35 -2.42 -7.37 19.65
C VAL A 35 -3.30 -6.40 20.45
N LYS A 36 -2.79 -5.93 21.62
CA LYS A 36 -3.53 -5.05 22.52
C LYS A 36 -2.72 -3.81 22.86
N TRP A 37 -3.37 -2.65 22.76
CA TRP A 37 -2.88 -1.34 23.17
C TRP A 37 -4.03 -0.37 23.45
N SER A 38 -3.69 0.77 24.04
CA SER A 38 -4.58 1.90 24.23
C SER A 38 -3.78 3.21 24.07
N PRO A 39 -4.38 4.39 24.12
CA PRO A 39 -3.61 5.65 24.07
C PRO A 39 -2.50 5.80 25.11
N THR A 40 -2.55 4.99 26.19
CA THR A 40 -1.60 5.05 27.32
C THR A 40 -0.86 3.73 27.59
N GLN A 41 -1.13 2.67 26.81
CA GLN A 41 -0.52 1.36 26.99
C GLN A 41 0.04 0.83 25.68
N ASN A 42 1.26 0.28 25.71
CA ASN A 42 1.96 -0.29 24.58
C ASN A 42 2.24 0.74 23.45
N ILE A 43 2.26 2.04 23.78
CA ILE A 43 2.81 3.08 22.92
C ILE A 43 4.26 3.29 23.31
N VAL A 44 5.18 2.82 22.45
CA VAL A 44 6.63 2.95 22.68
C VAL A 44 7.04 4.42 22.58
N TRP A 45 6.56 5.09 21.56
CA TRP A 45 6.70 6.53 21.38
C TRP A 45 5.62 7.08 20.43
N LYS A 46 5.42 8.40 20.53
CA LYS A 46 4.52 9.19 19.72
C LYS A 46 5.22 10.48 19.33
N THR A 47 5.39 10.73 18.03
CA THR A 47 6.11 11.89 17.51
C THR A 47 5.19 12.78 16.68
N PRO A 48 5.08 14.08 17.00
CA PRO A 48 4.39 15.04 16.14
C PRO A 48 5.06 15.11 14.75
N ILE A 49 4.24 15.04 13.71
CA ILE A 49 4.71 15.22 12.33
C ILE A 49 4.11 16.51 11.77
N PRO A 50 4.93 17.45 11.29
CA PRO A 50 4.43 18.70 10.73
C PRO A 50 3.63 18.45 9.45
N GLY A 51 2.65 19.34 9.18
CA GLY A 51 1.83 19.28 7.98
C GLY A 51 0.86 18.10 7.92
N LYS A 52 0.32 17.81 6.74
CA LYS A 52 -0.68 16.76 6.49
C LYS A 52 -0.18 15.73 5.49
N GLY A 53 -0.51 14.46 5.72
CA GLY A 53 -0.16 13.38 4.79
C GLY A 53 -0.88 12.08 5.12
N HIS A 54 -1.34 11.36 4.09
CA HIS A 54 -2.02 10.07 4.20
C HIS A 54 -1.15 8.88 3.75
N ALA A 55 0.11 9.17 3.36
CA ALA A 55 1.07 8.13 3.04
C ALA A 55 1.39 7.27 4.26
N SER A 56 1.55 5.97 4.04
CA SER A 56 2.03 5.05 5.06
C SER A 56 3.50 5.33 5.40
N PRO A 57 3.93 5.11 6.65
CA PRO A 57 5.35 5.10 6.97
C PRO A 57 6.01 3.89 6.30
N ILE A 58 7.29 4.03 5.93
CA ILE A 58 8.14 2.91 5.57
C ILE A 58 9.27 2.77 6.57
N VAL A 59 9.73 1.54 6.77
CA VAL A 59 10.73 1.22 7.79
C VAL A 59 11.86 0.41 7.15
N TRP A 60 13.08 0.87 7.35
CA TRP A 60 14.28 0.14 6.99
C TRP A 60 15.29 0.19 8.13
N GLU A 61 15.56 -0.96 8.73
CA GLU A 61 16.45 -1.09 9.90
C GLU A 61 16.13 -0.06 11.01
N ARG A 62 16.98 0.94 11.20
CA ARG A 62 16.83 1.99 12.21
C ARG A 62 16.13 3.25 11.72
N ARG A 63 15.73 3.32 10.47
CA ARG A 63 15.14 4.51 9.85
C ARG A 63 13.65 4.30 9.55
N ILE A 64 12.90 5.36 9.75
CA ILE A 64 11.51 5.47 9.29
C ILE A 64 11.45 6.68 8.37
N PHE A 65 10.80 6.52 7.21
CA PHE A 65 10.58 7.62 6.30
C PHE A 65 9.09 7.88 6.15
N VAL A 66 8.72 9.15 6.17
CA VAL A 66 7.33 9.64 6.04
C VAL A 66 7.33 10.85 5.14
N VAL A 67 6.31 10.99 4.32
CA VAL A 67 6.08 12.23 3.57
C VAL A 67 4.93 13.03 4.19
N THR A 68 5.00 14.35 4.05
CA THR A 68 3.98 15.29 4.50
C THR A 68 3.91 16.49 3.57
N ALA A 69 2.87 17.30 3.68
CA ALA A 69 2.72 18.54 2.94
C ALA A 69 2.41 19.71 3.89
N ASP A 70 3.16 20.78 3.72
CA ASP A 70 2.82 22.09 4.24
C ASP A 70 2.00 22.83 3.18
N THR A 71 0.71 23.01 3.44
CA THR A 71 -0.20 23.64 2.47
C THR A 71 -0.09 25.16 2.44
N GLU A 72 0.39 25.79 3.50
CA GLU A 72 0.60 27.24 3.55
C GLU A 72 1.82 27.63 2.73
N GLN A 73 2.90 26.88 2.87
CA GLN A 73 4.13 27.09 2.10
C GLN A 73 4.14 26.35 0.75
N LYS A 74 3.11 25.54 0.47
CA LYS A 74 3.00 24.74 -0.77
C LYS A 74 4.16 23.75 -0.95
N GLN A 75 4.66 23.22 0.16
CA GLN A 75 5.80 22.31 0.17
C GLN A 75 5.37 20.86 0.37
N ARG A 76 6.02 19.94 -0.33
CA ARG A 76 5.98 18.50 -0.08
C ARG A 76 7.31 18.11 0.54
N ILE A 77 7.25 17.39 1.64
CA ILE A 77 8.38 17.22 2.55
C ILE A 77 8.61 15.74 2.80
N LEU A 78 9.85 15.30 2.78
CA LEU A 78 10.30 14.00 3.24
C LEU A 78 10.95 14.14 4.62
N LEU A 79 10.54 13.29 5.57
CA LEU A 79 11.12 13.20 6.91
C LEU A 79 11.78 11.83 7.10
N CYS A 80 12.89 11.83 7.82
CA CYS A 80 13.52 10.64 8.35
C CYS A 80 13.50 10.68 9.88
N LEU A 81 13.04 9.58 10.50
CA LEU A 81 13.01 9.44 11.94
C LEU A 81 13.85 8.24 12.38
N ASP A 82 14.37 8.30 13.61
CA ASP A 82 14.97 7.13 14.27
C ASP A 82 13.84 6.19 14.75
N ARG A 83 13.92 4.91 14.39
CA ARG A 83 12.91 3.92 14.77
C ARG A 83 12.89 3.66 16.28
N LYS A 84 14.02 3.86 17.01
CA LYS A 84 14.13 3.53 18.43
C LYS A 84 13.27 4.44 19.29
N ASP A 85 13.33 5.74 19.04
CA ASP A 85 12.73 6.79 19.90
C ASP A 85 11.82 7.77 19.16
N GLY A 86 11.68 7.62 17.83
CA GLY A 86 10.84 8.47 17.00
C GLY A 86 11.39 9.88 16.75
N LYS A 87 12.64 10.16 17.11
CA LYS A 87 13.26 11.46 16.88
C LYS A 87 13.37 11.77 15.39
N ILE A 88 12.91 12.93 14.95
CA ILE A 88 13.14 13.42 13.59
C ILE A 88 14.64 13.71 13.44
N LEU A 89 15.30 12.99 12.56
CA LEU A 89 16.72 13.11 12.28
C LEU A 89 16.99 14.24 11.28
N TRP A 90 16.14 14.30 10.27
CA TRP A 90 16.16 15.36 9.27
C TRP A 90 14.81 15.47 8.54
N GLN A 91 14.60 16.61 7.90
CA GLN A 91 13.52 16.85 6.95
C GLN A 91 14.06 17.57 5.71
N ARG A 92 13.45 17.30 4.55
CA ARG A 92 13.82 17.91 3.26
C ARG A 92 12.58 18.35 2.52
N VAL A 93 12.57 19.60 2.07
CA VAL A 93 11.62 20.06 1.08
C VAL A 93 11.97 19.38 -0.24
N VAL A 94 11.05 18.53 -0.72
CA VAL A 94 11.23 17.73 -1.94
C VAL A 94 10.71 18.50 -3.15
N LEU A 95 9.57 19.17 -2.98
CA LEU A 95 8.93 19.94 -4.03
C LEU A 95 8.24 21.16 -3.42
N GLU A 96 8.51 22.32 -3.98
CA GLU A 96 7.77 23.56 -3.73
C GLU A 96 7.06 23.96 -5.03
N ALA A 97 5.75 23.83 -5.05
CA ALA A 97 4.94 24.09 -6.24
C ALA A 97 3.49 24.41 -5.83
N PRO A 98 2.73 25.10 -6.67
CA PRO A 98 1.29 25.30 -6.48
C PRO A 98 0.59 23.99 -6.15
N LEU A 99 -0.44 24.08 -5.29
CA LEU A 99 -1.21 22.91 -4.90
C LEU A 99 -2.18 22.53 -6.01
N GLU A 100 -2.17 21.25 -6.38
CA GLU A 100 -3.11 20.66 -7.33
C GLU A 100 -4.51 20.50 -6.74
N ARG A 101 -5.49 20.26 -7.59
CA ARG A 101 -6.82 19.86 -7.14
C ARG A 101 -6.78 18.45 -6.56
N ILE A 102 -7.35 18.26 -5.38
CA ILE A 102 -7.47 16.95 -4.73
C ILE A 102 -8.91 16.66 -4.30
N ASN A 103 -9.22 15.39 -4.06
CA ASN A 103 -10.43 14.99 -3.34
C ASN A 103 -10.29 15.38 -1.86
N ARG A 104 -11.39 15.76 -1.20
CA ARG A 104 -11.40 16.14 0.22
C ARG A 104 -10.87 15.06 1.18
N LEU A 105 -10.91 13.79 0.78
CA LEU A 105 -10.38 12.64 1.54
C LEU A 105 -8.94 12.30 1.17
N ASN A 106 -8.34 12.99 0.19
CA ASN A 106 -6.94 12.84 -0.19
C ASN A 106 -6.06 13.88 0.51
N SER A 107 -4.76 13.75 0.38
CA SER A 107 -3.77 14.73 0.81
C SER A 107 -2.73 14.98 -0.29
N TYR A 108 -1.95 16.05 -0.17
CA TYR A 108 -0.85 16.36 -1.09
C TYR A 108 0.40 15.48 -0.85
N ALA A 109 0.31 14.53 0.09
CA ALA A 109 1.36 13.59 0.46
C ALA A 109 0.73 12.21 0.76
N SER A 110 0.10 11.60 -0.25
CA SER A 110 -0.58 10.30 -0.12
C SER A 110 0.19 9.13 -0.77
N SER A 111 1.15 9.42 -1.65
CA SER A 111 2.03 8.40 -2.20
C SER A 111 3.02 7.93 -1.14
N THR A 112 2.99 6.64 -0.80
CA THR A 112 3.92 6.05 0.15
C THR A 112 5.32 5.94 -0.47
N PRO A 113 6.38 6.40 0.22
CA PRO A 113 7.74 6.22 -0.25
C PRO A 113 8.13 4.76 -0.47
N ALA A 114 9.22 4.52 -1.19
CA ALA A 114 9.86 3.21 -1.28
C ALA A 114 11.36 3.32 -0.98
N THR A 115 11.97 2.24 -0.48
CA THR A 115 13.43 2.20 -0.24
C THR A 115 14.02 0.86 -0.67
N ASP A 116 15.24 0.92 -1.21
CA ASP A 116 16.08 -0.24 -1.53
C ASP A 116 17.16 -0.52 -0.47
N GLY A 117 17.12 0.22 0.65
CA GLY A 117 18.10 0.12 1.72
C GLY A 117 19.29 1.09 1.60
N GLU A 118 19.43 1.74 0.44
CA GLU A 118 20.44 2.77 0.19
C GLU A 118 19.81 4.12 -0.15
N ARG A 119 18.64 4.08 -0.82
CA ARG A 119 17.91 5.26 -1.33
C ARG A 119 16.47 5.23 -0.88
N VAL A 120 15.90 6.41 -0.75
CA VAL A 120 14.46 6.61 -0.55
C VAL A 120 13.89 7.31 -1.78
N TYR A 121 12.85 6.72 -2.34
CA TYR A 121 12.15 7.23 -3.52
C TYR A 121 10.82 7.81 -3.11
N VAL A 122 10.52 8.99 -3.58
CA VAL A 122 9.27 9.70 -3.33
C VAL A 122 8.63 10.15 -4.62
N SER A 123 7.31 10.20 -4.65
CA SER A 123 6.57 10.72 -5.80
C SER A 123 5.46 11.65 -5.35
N PHE A 124 5.28 12.73 -6.11
CA PHE A 124 4.28 13.76 -5.90
C PHE A 124 3.70 14.22 -7.24
N LEU A 125 2.74 15.10 -7.19
CA LEU A 125 2.25 15.82 -8.36
C LEU A 125 2.83 17.24 -8.35
N ASP A 126 3.52 17.60 -9.44
CA ASP A 126 3.97 18.95 -9.73
C ASP A 126 3.03 19.56 -10.78
N ILE A 127 1.95 20.19 -10.28
CA ILE A 127 0.86 20.78 -11.07
C ILE A 127 0.15 19.72 -11.93
N ASP A 128 0.70 19.44 -13.10
CA ASP A 128 0.17 18.50 -14.12
C ASP A 128 1.19 17.46 -14.56
N LYS A 129 2.29 17.31 -13.82
CA LYS A 129 3.37 16.37 -14.11
C LYS A 129 3.64 15.48 -12.90
N MET A 130 3.81 14.21 -13.15
CA MET A 130 4.36 13.31 -12.14
C MET A 130 5.76 13.77 -11.79
N PHE A 131 6.05 13.94 -10.50
CA PHE A 131 7.36 14.26 -9.96
C PHE A 131 7.89 13.08 -9.16
N ILE A 132 9.11 12.64 -9.43
CA ILE A 132 9.76 11.54 -8.71
C ILE A 132 11.18 11.97 -8.36
N ALA A 133 11.58 11.70 -7.11
CA ALA A 133 12.93 12.00 -6.65
C ALA A 133 13.51 10.86 -5.80
N ALA A 134 14.84 10.74 -5.79
CA ALA A 134 15.58 9.84 -4.91
C ALA A 134 16.49 10.64 -3.99
N TYR A 135 16.55 10.18 -2.75
CA TYR A 135 17.40 10.70 -1.69
C TYR A 135 18.24 9.58 -1.10
N ASP A 136 19.44 9.89 -0.63
CA ASP A 136 20.16 8.97 0.26
C ASP A 136 19.58 9.01 1.69
N PHE A 137 20.09 8.17 2.58
CA PHE A 137 19.60 8.09 3.96
C PHE A 137 20.01 9.28 4.84
N ASP A 138 20.92 10.13 4.37
CA ASP A 138 21.31 11.40 5.00
C ASP A 138 20.47 12.58 4.49
N GLY A 139 19.58 12.32 3.53
CA GLY A 139 18.65 13.29 2.97
C GLY A 139 19.28 14.17 1.86
N ASN A 140 20.36 13.74 1.22
CA ASN A 140 20.88 14.39 0.03
C ASN A 140 20.07 13.97 -1.19
N ASN A 141 19.64 14.92 -2.01
CA ASN A 141 18.98 14.64 -3.29
C ASN A 141 19.99 14.03 -4.26
N LEU A 142 19.67 12.87 -4.81
CA LEU A 142 20.50 12.15 -5.77
C LEU A 142 20.07 12.43 -7.21
N TRP A 143 18.77 12.47 -7.45
CA TRP A 143 18.17 12.81 -8.73
C TRP A 143 16.69 13.14 -8.58
N GLU A 144 16.15 13.90 -9.54
CA GLU A 144 14.72 14.15 -9.70
C GLU A 144 14.34 14.14 -11.17
N VAL A 145 13.11 13.70 -11.48
CA VAL A 145 12.60 13.60 -12.85
C VAL A 145 11.09 13.84 -12.90
N ARG A 146 10.63 14.23 -14.08
CA ARG A 146 9.22 14.36 -14.45
C ARG A 146 8.92 13.49 -15.66
N PRO A 147 8.62 12.18 -15.47
CA PRO A 147 8.58 11.22 -16.57
C PRO A 147 7.36 11.39 -17.49
N GLY A 148 6.37 12.18 -17.09
CA GLY A 148 5.21 12.43 -17.93
C GLY A 148 4.14 13.30 -17.28
N ALA A 149 3.13 13.64 -18.06
CA ALA A 149 1.95 14.34 -17.61
C ALA A 149 1.11 13.47 -16.66
N PHE A 150 0.39 14.11 -15.76
CA PHE A 150 -0.57 13.46 -14.86
C PHE A 150 -1.71 14.43 -14.55
N ALA A 151 -2.85 14.22 -15.14
CA ALA A 151 -4.07 15.00 -14.91
C ALA A 151 -5.09 14.18 -14.12
N SER A 152 -5.45 14.61 -12.92
CA SER A 152 -6.47 13.97 -12.11
C SER A 152 -7.23 14.98 -11.26
N MET A 153 -8.56 14.86 -11.26
CA MET A 153 -9.41 15.72 -10.42
C MET A 153 -9.34 15.36 -8.91
N HIS A 154 -8.74 14.22 -8.56
CA HIS A 154 -8.67 13.72 -7.19
C HIS A 154 -7.25 13.79 -6.58
N GLY A 155 -6.26 14.30 -7.33
CA GLY A 155 -4.85 14.33 -6.92
C GLY A 155 -4.12 13.03 -7.24
N TYR A 156 -2.99 12.82 -6.59
CA TYR A 156 -2.04 11.73 -6.81
C TYR A 156 -1.84 10.89 -5.55
N CYS A 157 -1.78 9.56 -5.67
CA CYS A 157 -1.47 8.69 -4.53
C CYS A 157 -0.81 7.35 -4.89
N SER A 158 -0.61 7.03 -6.18
CA SER A 158 0.08 5.80 -6.57
C SER A 158 1.52 5.80 -6.05
N SER A 159 1.92 4.69 -5.41
CA SER A 159 3.24 4.58 -4.76
C SER A 159 4.26 3.94 -5.71
N PRO A 160 5.54 4.35 -5.66
CA PRO A 160 6.59 3.70 -6.44
C PRO A 160 6.85 2.27 -5.94
N VAL A 161 7.18 1.37 -6.87
CA VAL A 161 7.51 -0.03 -6.61
C VAL A 161 8.90 -0.34 -7.14
N ILE A 162 9.73 -0.98 -6.32
CA ILE A 162 11.09 -1.35 -6.69
C ILE A 162 11.08 -2.78 -7.25
N PHE A 163 11.72 -2.95 -8.40
CA PHE A 163 11.96 -4.26 -8.99
C PHE A 163 13.35 -4.30 -9.62
N LYS A 164 14.25 -5.09 -9.05
CA LYS A 164 15.67 -5.18 -9.46
C LYS A 164 16.32 -3.77 -9.52
N ASP A 165 16.76 -3.35 -10.69
CA ASP A 165 17.37 -2.04 -10.97
C ASP A 165 16.35 -0.94 -11.31
N LYS A 166 15.05 -1.24 -11.21
CA LYS A 166 13.96 -0.37 -11.66
C LYS A 166 13.13 0.19 -10.51
N LEU A 167 12.71 1.42 -10.68
CA LEU A 167 11.65 2.07 -9.94
C LEU A 167 10.45 2.21 -10.87
N ILE A 168 9.36 1.52 -10.58
CA ILE A 168 8.17 1.47 -11.44
C ILE A 168 7.07 2.30 -10.80
N VAL A 169 6.42 3.14 -11.61
CA VAL A 169 5.33 4.00 -11.15
C VAL A 169 4.16 3.96 -12.13
N ASN A 170 2.96 3.85 -11.57
CA ASN A 170 1.71 3.94 -12.32
C ASN A 170 1.36 5.40 -12.60
N GLY A 171 1.20 5.72 -13.87
CA GLY A 171 0.78 7.02 -14.38
C GLY A 171 -0.60 6.99 -15.04
N ASP A 172 -1.54 6.19 -14.51
CA ASP A 172 -2.94 6.21 -14.98
C ASP A 172 -3.60 7.54 -14.61
N HIS A 173 -4.03 8.30 -15.62
CA HIS A 173 -4.62 9.64 -15.46
C HIS A 173 -5.67 9.96 -16.52
N ASP A 174 -6.33 11.11 -16.41
CA ASP A 174 -7.35 11.58 -17.37
C ASP A 174 -6.73 12.09 -18.69
N GLY A 175 -5.75 11.37 -19.22
CA GLY A 175 -5.00 11.69 -20.42
C GLY A 175 -4.34 10.45 -21.01
N ALA A 176 -3.20 10.62 -21.66
CA ALA A 176 -2.41 9.52 -22.22
C ALA A 176 -1.74 8.73 -21.08
N SER A 177 -2.52 7.84 -20.46
CA SER A 177 -2.10 6.99 -19.34
C SER A 177 -0.91 6.09 -19.68
N TYR A 178 -0.05 5.84 -18.71
CA TYR A 178 1.16 5.03 -18.89
C TYR A 178 1.59 4.35 -17.59
N ILE A 179 2.47 3.36 -17.72
CA ILE A 179 3.35 2.87 -16.64
C ILE A 179 4.77 3.21 -17.06
N VAL A 180 5.60 3.64 -16.12
CA VAL A 180 7.00 3.97 -16.40
C VAL A 180 7.92 3.25 -15.43
N ALA A 181 9.02 2.69 -15.97
CA ALA A 181 10.14 2.21 -15.19
C ALA A 181 11.35 3.14 -15.38
N LEU A 182 11.87 3.58 -14.28
CA LEU A 182 13.08 4.41 -14.20
C LEU A 182 14.23 3.54 -13.67
N ASN A 183 15.43 3.79 -14.12
CA ASN A 183 16.62 3.26 -13.47
C ASN A 183 16.71 3.86 -12.06
N ARG A 184 16.66 3.03 -11.02
CA ARG A 184 16.57 3.48 -9.62
C ARG A 184 17.80 4.30 -9.17
N THR A 185 18.95 4.12 -9.83
CA THR A 185 20.18 4.85 -9.48
C THR A 185 20.28 6.21 -10.15
N THR A 186 19.75 6.34 -11.37
CA THR A 186 19.96 7.56 -12.20
C THR A 186 18.69 8.34 -12.53
N GLY A 187 17.50 7.79 -12.26
CA GLY A 187 16.22 8.37 -12.65
C GLY A 187 15.92 8.30 -14.17
N LYS A 188 16.82 7.78 -14.99
CA LYS A 188 16.59 7.66 -16.45
C LYS A 188 15.51 6.64 -16.76
N THR A 189 14.62 6.96 -17.70
CA THR A 189 13.59 6.04 -18.18
C THR A 189 14.23 4.82 -18.85
N ILE A 190 13.86 3.63 -18.39
CA ILE A 190 14.23 2.33 -19.00
C ILE A 190 13.18 1.95 -20.03
N TRP A 191 11.91 1.96 -19.61
CA TRP A 191 10.76 1.74 -20.51
C TRP A 191 9.56 2.56 -20.05
N LYS A 192 8.65 2.85 -20.98
CA LYS A 192 7.38 3.52 -20.72
C LYS A 192 6.32 2.88 -21.60
N THR A 193 5.35 2.22 -20.97
CA THR A 193 4.29 1.49 -21.65
C THR A 193 2.98 2.29 -21.61
N PRO A 194 2.37 2.62 -22.75
CA PRO A 194 1.06 3.24 -22.79
C PRO A 194 0.00 2.31 -22.21
N ARG A 195 -1.00 2.89 -21.53
CA ARG A 195 -2.16 2.17 -21.06
C ARG A 195 -3.32 2.35 -22.05
N PRO A 196 -4.23 1.34 -22.16
CA PRO A 196 -5.22 1.33 -23.23
C PRO A 196 -6.27 2.44 -23.12
N ASN A 197 -6.56 2.93 -21.93
CA ASN A 197 -7.62 3.88 -21.67
C ASN A 197 -7.08 5.19 -21.07
N LYS A 198 -7.89 6.25 -21.13
CA LYS A 198 -7.55 7.60 -20.63
C LYS A 198 -8.36 7.92 -19.37
N THR A 199 -8.30 7.02 -18.40
CA THR A 199 -9.07 7.15 -17.15
C THR A 199 -8.13 7.02 -15.96
N ARG A 200 -8.23 7.93 -15.01
CA ARG A 200 -7.43 7.94 -13.78
C ARG A 200 -7.62 6.69 -12.95
N SER A 201 -6.55 6.22 -12.36
CA SER A 201 -6.50 5.15 -11.38
C SER A 201 -5.41 5.44 -10.37
N TYR A 202 -5.52 4.83 -9.20
CA TYR A 202 -4.65 5.10 -8.06
C TYR A 202 -3.98 3.83 -7.53
N CYS A 203 -4.22 2.71 -8.18
CA CYS A 203 -3.68 1.41 -7.82
C CYS A 203 -2.15 1.40 -7.90
N THR A 204 -1.53 0.90 -6.85
CA THR A 204 -0.10 0.58 -6.87
C THR A 204 0.07 -0.86 -7.38
N PRO A 205 0.94 -1.11 -8.37
CA PRO A 205 1.15 -2.45 -8.93
C PRO A 205 1.68 -3.43 -7.88
N ILE A 206 1.28 -4.71 -7.99
CA ILE A 206 1.92 -5.82 -7.28
C ILE A 206 2.81 -6.59 -8.24
N ILE A 207 4.01 -6.97 -7.79
CA ILE A 207 4.93 -7.78 -8.60
C ILE A 207 5.11 -9.14 -7.96
N ARG A 208 4.89 -10.21 -8.72
CA ARG A 208 4.99 -11.60 -8.27
C ARG A 208 5.65 -12.47 -9.32
N ARG A 209 6.39 -13.47 -8.85
CA ARG A 209 6.80 -14.59 -9.71
C ARG A 209 5.67 -15.62 -9.71
N ILE A 210 5.02 -15.79 -10.87
CA ILE A 210 3.89 -16.68 -11.08
C ILE A 210 4.19 -17.49 -12.35
N ASP A 211 4.03 -18.79 -12.29
CA ASP A 211 4.29 -19.71 -13.42
C ASP A 211 5.64 -19.44 -14.13
N GLN A 212 6.69 -19.33 -13.31
CA GLN A 212 8.08 -19.10 -13.73
C GLN A 212 8.35 -17.74 -14.40
N ARG A 213 7.36 -16.88 -14.59
CA ARG A 213 7.53 -15.51 -15.10
C ARG A 213 7.28 -14.46 -14.03
N ASN A 214 7.94 -13.32 -14.13
CA ASN A 214 7.63 -12.15 -13.31
C ASN A 214 6.40 -11.48 -13.90
N GLN A 215 5.42 -11.21 -13.04
CA GLN A 215 4.19 -10.52 -13.42
C GLN A 215 4.01 -9.28 -12.55
N MET A 216 3.92 -8.13 -13.18
CA MET A 216 3.48 -6.89 -12.59
C MET A 216 2.00 -6.71 -12.91
N VAL A 217 1.15 -6.80 -11.88
CA VAL A 217 -0.30 -6.76 -12.06
C VAL A 217 -0.87 -5.51 -11.43
N LEU A 218 -1.71 -4.80 -12.15
CA LEU A 218 -2.43 -3.64 -11.64
C LEU A 218 -3.82 -3.54 -12.27
N SER A 219 -4.73 -2.93 -11.52
CA SER A 219 -6.04 -2.52 -12.00
C SER A 219 -6.05 -1.02 -12.25
N GLY A 220 -6.71 -0.58 -13.30
CA GLY A 220 -6.80 0.83 -13.63
C GLY A 220 -7.19 1.03 -15.08
N THR A 221 -7.61 2.24 -15.42
CA THR A 221 -8.01 2.60 -16.79
C THR A 221 -8.98 1.60 -17.41
N MET A 222 -10.04 1.22 -16.68
CA MET A 222 -11.09 0.30 -17.15
C MET A 222 -10.56 -1.12 -17.48
N CYS A 223 -9.50 -1.56 -16.83
CA CYS A 223 -8.98 -2.93 -17.03
C CYS A 223 -8.20 -3.45 -15.81
N VAL A 224 -7.97 -4.76 -15.80
CA VAL A 224 -6.95 -5.40 -14.98
C VAL A 224 -5.93 -5.99 -15.94
N ALA A 225 -4.65 -5.70 -15.76
CA ALA A 225 -3.64 -6.16 -16.69
C ALA A 225 -2.34 -6.57 -16.00
N SER A 226 -1.67 -7.54 -16.61
CA SER A 226 -0.35 -8.03 -16.22
C SER A 226 0.68 -7.64 -17.26
N TYR A 227 1.85 -7.23 -16.79
CA TYR A 227 2.99 -6.83 -17.61
C TYR A 227 4.26 -7.53 -17.12
N ASP A 228 5.20 -7.70 -18.02
CA ASP A 228 6.57 -8.03 -17.66
C ASP A 228 7.23 -6.80 -17.00
N PRO A 229 7.65 -6.86 -15.72
CA PRO A 229 8.28 -5.72 -15.07
C PRO A 229 9.70 -5.41 -15.60
N ASP A 230 10.33 -6.32 -16.34
CA ASP A 230 11.63 -6.09 -16.95
C ASP A 230 11.52 -5.25 -18.24
N THR A 231 10.49 -5.49 -19.06
CA THR A 231 10.33 -4.89 -20.40
C THR A 231 9.15 -3.92 -20.54
N GLY A 232 8.15 -4.05 -19.66
CA GLY A 232 6.87 -3.33 -19.76
C GLY A 232 5.89 -3.94 -20.77
N GLU A 233 6.20 -5.10 -21.38
CA GLU A 233 5.32 -5.80 -22.31
C GLU A 233 4.12 -6.41 -21.58
N GLN A 234 2.94 -6.34 -22.21
CA GLN A 234 1.70 -6.86 -21.64
C GLN A 234 1.63 -8.39 -21.79
N HIS A 235 1.44 -9.08 -20.69
CA HIS A 235 1.18 -10.52 -20.70
C HIS A 235 -0.28 -10.83 -21.02
N TRP A 236 -1.19 -10.23 -20.25
CA TRP A 236 -2.62 -10.43 -20.42
C TRP A 236 -3.40 -9.20 -19.94
N ILE A 237 -4.68 -9.14 -20.37
CA ILE A 237 -5.61 -8.10 -19.96
C ILE A 237 -7.01 -8.70 -19.74
N ILE A 238 -7.74 -8.13 -18.78
CA ILE A 238 -9.17 -8.28 -18.56
C ILE A 238 -9.80 -6.90 -18.72
N ASP A 239 -10.76 -6.75 -19.62
CA ASP A 239 -11.50 -5.54 -19.85
C ASP A 239 -12.54 -5.30 -18.74
N GLY A 240 -12.73 -4.06 -18.33
CA GLY A 240 -13.65 -3.69 -17.26
C GLY A 240 -13.09 -3.94 -15.87
N PRO A 241 -13.92 -4.24 -14.86
CA PRO A 241 -15.38 -4.16 -14.88
C PRO A 241 -15.93 -2.75 -14.67
N THR A 242 -15.08 -1.75 -14.34
CA THR A 242 -15.48 -0.38 -14.03
C THR A 242 -14.36 0.61 -14.39
N GLU A 243 -14.54 1.90 -14.07
CA GLU A 243 -13.61 2.96 -14.51
C GLU A 243 -12.45 3.18 -13.55
N GLN A 244 -12.74 3.33 -12.25
CA GLN A 244 -11.74 3.78 -11.28
C GLN A 244 -11.42 2.72 -10.24
N PHE A 245 -10.13 2.59 -10.00
CA PHE A 245 -9.55 1.66 -9.04
C PHE A 245 -8.62 2.42 -8.09
N VAL A 246 -8.74 2.15 -6.79
CA VAL A 246 -7.87 2.71 -5.75
C VAL A 246 -7.15 1.57 -5.03
N ALA A 247 -7.89 0.54 -4.64
CA ALA A 247 -7.35 -0.61 -3.95
C ALA A 247 -6.33 -1.37 -4.78
N SER A 248 -5.22 -1.77 -4.16
CA SER A 248 -4.21 -2.63 -4.79
C SER A 248 -4.68 -4.08 -4.84
N ILE A 249 -4.25 -4.78 -5.88
CA ILE A 249 -4.48 -6.22 -6.06
C ILE A 249 -3.69 -7.01 -5.01
N VAL A 250 -4.23 -8.14 -4.57
CA VAL A 250 -3.52 -9.10 -3.70
C VAL A 250 -3.52 -10.49 -4.31
N TYR A 251 -2.57 -11.31 -3.88
CA TYR A 251 -2.34 -12.67 -4.39
C TYR A 251 -2.17 -13.65 -3.24
N ASN A 252 -2.89 -14.77 -3.25
CA ASN A 252 -2.82 -15.79 -2.19
C ASN A 252 -1.95 -17.00 -2.52
N GLY A 253 -1.22 -16.97 -3.63
CA GLY A 253 -0.44 -18.10 -4.15
C GLY A 253 -1.13 -18.88 -5.26
N GLU A 254 -2.45 -18.69 -5.45
CA GLU A 254 -3.26 -19.36 -6.49
C GLU A 254 -4.00 -18.34 -7.35
N LEU A 255 -4.71 -17.41 -6.73
CA LEU A 255 -5.57 -16.42 -7.38
C LEU A 255 -5.15 -14.98 -7.03
N LEU A 256 -5.36 -14.09 -8.00
CA LEU A 256 -5.32 -12.65 -7.80
C LEU A 256 -6.72 -12.17 -7.42
N PHE A 257 -6.78 -11.21 -6.50
CA PHE A 257 -8.05 -10.59 -6.08
C PHE A 257 -7.97 -9.09 -6.27
N MET A 258 -8.94 -8.53 -6.97
CA MET A 258 -9.14 -7.10 -7.11
C MET A 258 -10.47 -6.66 -6.56
N THR A 259 -10.57 -5.43 -6.11
CA THR A 259 -11.80 -4.76 -5.71
C THR A 259 -11.78 -3.31 -6.17
N CYS A 260 -12.95 -2.75 -6.47
CA CYS A 260 -13.09 -1.37 -6.96
C CYS A 260 -14.49 -0.84 -6.63
N GLY A 261 -14.70 0.47 -6.79
CA GLY A 261 -15.92 1.08 -6.28
C GLY A 261 -16.54 2.21 -7.12
N TYR A 262 -16.04 2.59 -8.30
CA TYR A 262 -16.63 3.69 -9.06
C TYR A 262 -16.57 3.48 -10.57
N PRO A 263 -17.65 3.79 -11.32
CA PRO A 263 -19.00 4.15 -10.84
C PRO A 263 -19.76 2.97 -10.23
N LYS A 264 -19.29 1.74 -10.47
CA LYS A 264 -19.89 0.50 -9.94
C LYS A 264 -18.92 -0.22 -9.05
N HIS A 265 -19.44 -0.85 -8.02
CA HIS A 265 -18.68 -1.73 -7.16
C HIS A 265 -18.48 -3.08 -7.82
N PHE A 266 -17.24 -3.57 -7.84
CA PHE A 266 -16.91 -4.93 -8.27
C PHE A 266 -15.76 -5.49 -7.46
N MET A 267 -15.72 -6.80 -7.34
CA MET A 267 -14.54 -7.57 -6.97
C MET A 267 -14.47 -8.83 -7.83
N GLN A 268 -13.28 -9.29 -8.11
CA GLN A 268 -13.01 -10.47 -8.93
C GLN A 268 -11.87 -11.29 -8.33
N ALA A 269 -12.00 -12.63 -8.45
CA ALA A 269 -10.87 -13.55 -8.33
C ALA A 269 -10.45 -13.98 -9.75
N ILE A 270 -9.16 -13.91 -10.02
CA ILE A 270 -8.59 -14.02 -11.35
C ILE A 270 -7.48 -15.06 -11.33
N ARG A 271 -7.47 -15.98 -12.30
CA ARG A 271 -6.30 -16.85 -12.56
C ARG A 271 -5.19 -16.03 -13.22
N PRO A 272 -3.95 -16.15 -12.73
CA PRO A 272 -2.85 -15.33 -13.23
C PRO A 272 -2.09 -15.90 -14.44
N ASP A 273 -2.45 -17.09 -14.94
CA ASP A 273 -1.76 -17.86 -15.97
C ASP A 273 -2.07 -17.43 -17.41
N GLY A 274 -2.78 -16.32 -17.62
CA GLY A 274 -3.31 -15.87 -18.89
C GLY A 274 -2.27 -15.38 -19.91
N HIS A 275 -2.71 -15.25 -21.17
CA HIS A 275 -2.02 -14.59 -22.27
C HIS A 275 -3.02 -13.89 -23.19
N GLY A 276 -2.71 -12.64 -23.60
CA GLY A 276 -3.61 -11.83 -24.43
C GLY A 276 -4.86 -11.37 -23.67
N ASN A 277 -5.99 -11.23 -24.34
CA ASN A 277 -7.25 -10.88 -23.68
C ASN A 277 -7.90 -12.13 -23.07
N VAL A 278 -8.07 -12.10 -21.75
CA VAL A 278 -8.55 -13.25 -20.97
C VAL A 278 -9.86 -12.94 -20.20
N THR A 279 -10.58 -11.92 -20.62
CA THR A 279 -11.80 -11.42 -19.96
C THR A 279 -12.81 -12.54 -19.70
N ASP A 280 -13.09 -13.37 -20.69
CA ASP A 280 -14.11 -14.40 -20.63
C ASP A 280 -13.62 -15.74 -20.04
N THR A 281 -12.33 -15.89 -19.75
CA THR A 281 -11.75 -17.18 -19.44
C THR A 281 -11.05 -17.27 -18.08
N HIS A 282 -10.59 -16.15 -17.51
CA HIS A 282 -9.75 -16.17 -16.30
C HIS A 282 -10.41 -15.58 -15.07
N VAL A 283 -11.61 -14.99 -15.18
CA VAL A 283 -12.40 -14.57 -14.02
C VAL A 283 -13.08 -15.79 -13.43
N ILE A 284 -12.64 -16.24 -12.25
CA ILE A 284 -13.17 -17.45 -11.56
C ILE A 284 -14.50 -17.18 -10.90
N TRP A 285 -14.60 -16.04 -10.22
CA TRP A 285 -15.82 -15.51 -9.66
C TRP A 285 -15.78 -13.98 -9.60
N GLN A 286 -16.94 -13.37 -9.58
CA GLN A 286 -17.10 -11.92 -9.42
C GLN A 286 -18.31 -11.57 -8.56
N LYS A 287 -18.26 -10.41 -7.93
CA LYS A 287 -19.36 -9.84 -7.12
C LYS A 287 -19.41 -8.33 -7.30
N ASP A 288 -20.60 -7.77 -7.07
CA ASP A 288 -20.91 -6.34 -7.13
C ASP A 288 -21.37 -5.75 -5.78
N ARG A 289 -21.32 -6.58 -4.72
CA ARG A 289 -21.69 -6.19 -3.35
C ARG A 289 -20.56 -6.47 -2.39
N ASP A 290 -20.58 -5.73 -1.26
CA ASP A 290 -19.59 -5.85 -0.18
C ASP A 290 -18.14 -5.63 -0.66
N CYS A 291 -17.97 -4.81 -1.70
CA CYS A 291 -16.68 -4.45 -2.26
C CYS A 291 -16.02 -3.32 -1.46
N SER A 292 -14.72 -3.24 -1.52
CA SER A 292 -13.94 -2.09 -1.06
C SER A 292 -13.56 -1.20 -2.24
N TYR A 293 -13.63 0.11 -2.08
CA TYR A 293 -13.15 1.04 -3.09
C TYR A 293 -11.75 1.57 -2.76
N VAL A 294 -11.55 2.09 -1.55
CA VAL A 294 -10.27 2.67 -1.12
C VAL A 294 -9.40 1.66 -0.36
N PRO A 295 -9.86 1.00 0.71
CA PRO A 295 -9.03 0.05 1.43
C PRO A 295 -8.63 -1.15 0.56
N SER A 296 -7.33 -1.41 0.43
CA SER A 296 -6.88 -2.63 -0.23
C SER A 296 -7.15 -3.85 0.65
N PRO A 297 -7.63 -4.95 0.06
CA PRO A 297 -7.98 -6.17 0.77
C PRO A 297 -6.72 -6.92 1.23
N ILE A 298 -6.94 -8.08 1.88
CA ILE A 298 -5.89 -9.04 2.17
C ILE A 298 -6.32 -10.43 1.75
N ALA A 299 -5.41 -11.21 1.18
CA ALA A 299 -5.59 -12.62 0.91
C ALA A 299 -4.72 -13.42 1.89
N PHE A 300 -5.34 -14.31 2.66
CA PHE A 300 -4.69 -15.05 3.72
C PHE A 300 -5.08 -16.54 3.67
N GLY A 301 -4.24 -17.35 3.05
CA GLY A 301 -4.53 -18.77 2.82
C GLY A 301 -5.85 -18.97 2.08
N PRO A 302 -6.84 -19.72 2.67
CA PRO A 302 -8.13 -19.95 2.05
C PRO A 302 -9.10 -18.76 2.15
N TYR A 303 -8.69 -17.66 2.79
CA TYR A 303 -9.56 -16.52 3.08
C TYR A 303 -9.19 -15.30 2.23
N PHE A 304 -10.21 -14.59 1.75
CA PHE A 304 -10.11 -13.27 1.18
C PHE A 304 -10.91 -12.30 2.05
N LEU A 305 -10.23 -11.32 2.66
CA LEU A 305 -10.82 -10.38 3.59
C LEU A 305 -10.73 -8.96 3.05
N LEU A 306 -11.79 -8.21 3.23
CA LEU A 306 -11.84 -6.79 2.92
C LEU A 306 -12.70 -6.03 3.92
N VAL A 307 -12.58 -4.71 3.91
CA VAL A 307 -13.52 -3.79 4.56
C VAL A 307 -13.95 -2.74 3.56
N SER A 308 -15.25 -2.51 3.44
CA SER A 308 -15.76 -1.42 2.61
C SER A 308 -15.45 -0.06 3.22
N ASP A 309 -15.44 0.99 2.40
CA ASP A 309 -15.27 2.37 2.85
C ASP A 309 -16.26 2.75 3.95
N THR A 310 -17.44 2.17 3.95
CA THR A 310 -18.47 2.38 4.97
C THR A 310 -18.32 1.50 6.21
N GLY A 311 -17.24 0.71 6.30
CA GLY A 311 -16.88 -0.07 7.50
C GLY A 311 -17.54 -1.45 7.62
N ILE A 312 -18.04 -2.01 6.54
CA ILE A 312 -18.51 -3.40 6.50
C ILE A 312 -17.32 -4.28 6.15
N ALA A 313 -16.88 -5.10 7.09
CA ALA A 313 -15.88 -6.13 6.87
C ALA A 313 -16.53 -7.42 6.42
N THR A 314 -15.93 -8.08 5.46
CA THR A 314 -16.41 -9.36 4.93
C THR A 314 -15.22 -10.30 4.73
N CYS A 315 -15.41 -11.55 5.12
CA CYS A 315 -14.51 -12.65 4.81
C CYS A 315 -15.16 -13.56 3.79
N PHE A 316 -14.44 -13.87 2.75
CA PHE A 316 -14.86 -14.81 1.71
C PHE A 316 -13.95 -16.03 1.71
N GLU A 317 -14.50 -17.18 1.34
CA GLU A 317 -13.70 -18.28 0.87
C GLU A 317 -13.03 -17.89 -0.44
N ALA A 318 -11.72 -17.85 -0.46
CA ALA A 318 -10.94 -17.28 -1.58
C ALA A 318 -11.25 -17.97 -2.92
N LYS A 319 -11.42 -19.29 -2.93
CA LYS A 319 -11.61 -20.10 -4.13
C LYS A 319 -12.98 -19.92 -4.78
N THR A 320 -14.04 -19.74 -3.99
CA THR A 320 -15.43 -19.75 -4.48
C THR A 320 -16.12 -18.39 -4.39
N GLY A 321 -15.54 -17.44 -3.62
CA GLY A 321 -16.17 -16.16 -3.31
C GLY A 321 -17.38 -16.31 -2.37
N LYS A 322 -17.63 -17.48 -1.75
CA LYS A 322 -18.68 -17.66 -0.75
C LYS A 322 -18.39 -16.76 0.45
N SER A 323 -19.37 -15.92 0.84
CA SER A 323 -19.26 -15.13 2.07
C SER A 323 -19.35 -16.06 3.29
N LEU A 324 -18.34 -16.00 4.14
CA LEU A 324 -18.26 -16.77 5.38
C LEU A 324 -18.88 -15.99 6.54
N TRP A 325 -18.53 -14.71 6.64
CA TRP A 325 -19.14 -13.77 7.58
C TRP A 325 -19.07 -12.35 7.01
N ARG A 326 -19.95 -11.49 7.54
CA ARG A 326 -20.10 -10.08 7.18
C ARG A 326 -20.51 -9.30 8.42
N GLU A 327 -19.76 -8.26 8.78
CA GLU A 327 -19.99 -7.52 10.02
C GLU A 327 -19.62 -6.04 9.87
N LYS A 328 -20.34 -5.17 10.56
CA LYS A 328 -20.07 -3.73 10.66
C LYS A 328 -19.04 -3.48 11.76
N LEU A 329 -17.78 -3.18 11.39
CA LEU A 329 -16.70 -2.96 12.36
C LEU A 329 -16.55 -1.48 12.79
N GLY A 330 -16.96 -0.53 11.97
CA GLY A 330 -16.79 0.90 12.23
C GLY A 330 -17.60 1.76 11.28
N ARG A 331 -17.26 3.07 11.22
CA ARG A 331 -17.99 4.04 10.39
C ARG A 331 -17.39 4.21 9.02
N HIS A 332 -16.08 4.46 8.95
CA HIS A 332 -15.36 4.73 7.71
C HIS A 332 -13.94 4.16 7.77
N TYR A 333 -13.46 3.67 6.63
CA TYR A 333 -12.13 3.08 6.46
C TYR A 333 -11.48 3.60 5.19
N SER A 334 -10.27 4.15 5.34
CA SER A 334 -9.37 4.54 4.24
C SER A 334 -8.10 3.67 4.24
N ALA A 335 -7.65 3.27 5.43
CA ALA A 335 -6.46 2.44 5.60
C ALA A 335 -6.67 1.02 5.05
N SER A 336 -5.68 0.53 4.31
CA SER A 336 -5.64 -0.85 3.83
C SER A 336 -5.33 -1.83 4.96
N LEU A 337 -5.82 -3.06 4.82
CA LEU A 337 -5.59 -4.12 5.79
C LEU A 337 -4.13 -4.55 5.79
N VAL A 338 -3.61 -4.92 6.96
CA VAL A 338 -2.32 -5.58 7.12
C VAL A 338 -2.46 -6.84 7.95
N SER A 339 -1.55 -7.79 7.81
CA SER A 339 -1.56 -9.03 8.60
C SER A 339 -0.19 -9.37 9.14
N ALA A 340 -0.18 -9.94 10.35
CA ALA A 340 0.99 -10.50 11.00
C ALA A 340 0.58 -11.50 12.06
N GLY A 341 1.42 -12.49 12.36
CA GLY A 341 1.17 -13.47 13.42
C GLY A 341 -0.13 -14.26 13.26
N GLY A 342 -0.61 -14.44 12.03
CA GLY A 342 -1.87 -15.12 11.76
C GLY A 342 -3.13 -14.27 12.00
N LEU A 343 -2.99 -12.97 12.24
CA LEU A 343 -4.07 -12.02 12.51
C LEU A 343 -4.16 -10.97 11.40
N VAL A 344 -5.35 -10.39 11.20
CA VAL A 344 -5.61 -9.29 10.28
C VAL A 344 -6.05 -8.06 11.07
N TYR A 345 -5.48 -6.92 10.74
CA TYR A 345 -5.65 -5.64 11.41
C TYR A 345 -6.45 -4.68 10.52
N PHE A 346 -7.58 -4.22 11.04
CA PHE A 346 -8.53 -3.32 10.39
C PHE A 346 -8.48 -1.97 11.08
N LEU A 347 -7.88 -0.96 10.48
CA LEU A 347 -7.74 0.38 11.05
C LEU A 347 -8.79 1.33 10.49
N SER A 348 -9.70 1.83 11.33
CA SER A 348 -10.72 2.80 10.94
C SER A 348 -10.17 4.22 10.91
N ASP A 349 -10.86 5.13 10.19
CA ASP A 349 -10.51 6.56 10.13
C ASP A 349 -10.61 7.24 11.51
N GLN A 350 -11.36 6.68 12.46
CA GLN A 350 -11.44 7.16 13.84
C GLN A 350 -10.27 6.68 14.72
N GLY A 351 -9.29 5.97 14.13
CA GLY A 351 -8.13 5.45 14.86
C GLY A 351 -8.46 4.23 15.72
N VAL A 352 -9.52 3.50 15.41
CA VAL A 352 -9.85 2.24 16.07
C VAL A 352 -9.30 1.08 15.24
N MET A 353 -8.42 0.28 15.84
CA MET A 353 -7.89 -0.93 15.24
C MET A 353 -8.65 -2.17 15.74
N THR A 354 -9.38 -2.83 14.87
CA THR A 354 -9.97 -4.14 15.14
C THR A 354 -9.03 -5.23 14.66
N VAL A 355 -8.65 -6.15 15.54
CA VAL A 355 -7.77 -7.29 15.24
C VAL A 355 -8.64 -8.54 15.14
N VAL A 356 -8.56 -9.23 14.01
CA VAL A 356 -9.40 -10.38 13.68
C VAL A 356 -8.54 -11.60 13.36
N LYS A 357 -8.90 -12.75 13.86
CA LYS A 357 -8.31 -14.03 13.44
C LYS A 357 -9.13 -14.57 12.26
N PRO A 358 -8.53 -14.74 11.06
CA PRO A 358 -9.22 -15.31 9.91
C PRO A 358 -9.76 -16.71 10.21
N SER A 359 -11.06 -16.89 10.04
CA SER A 359 -11.76 -18.16 10.27
C SER A 359 -13.10 -18.18 9.54
N GLN A 360 -13.84 -19.30 9.61
CA GLN A 360 -15.17 -19.42 9.02
C GLN A 360 -16.24 -18.55 9.71
N GLY A 361 -16.00 -18.14 10.94
CA GLY A 361 -16.82 -17.18 11.69
C GLY A 361 -16.01 -15.97 12.09
N LEU A 362 -16.65 -14.86 12.45
CA LEU A 362 -15.96 -13.67 12.94
C LEU A 362 -15.35 -13.92 14.34
N ASP A 363 -14.04 -13.82 14.42
CA ASP A 363 -13.27 -13.94 15.66
C ASP A 363 -12.48 -12.65 15.92
N ILE A 364 -13.08 -11.74 16.70
CA ILE A 364 -12.44 -10.48 17.11
C ILE A 364 -11.57 -10.72 18.33
N VAL A 365 -10.25 -10.65 18.14
CA VAL A 365 -9.25 -10.87 19.18
C VAL A 365 -9.05 -9.62 20.06
N ALA A 366 -9.12 -8.42 19.45
CA ALA A 366 -8.96 -7.15 20.16
C ALA A 366 -9.61 -5.98 19.42
N ARG A 367 -9.91 -4.91 20.18
CA ARG A 367 -10.20 -3.57 19.67
C ARG A 367 -9.33 -2.58 20.43
N ASN A 368 -8.61 -1.75 19.71
CA ASN A 368 -7.59 -0.83 20.23
C ASN A 368 -7.86 0.57 19.72
N GLU A 369 -7.61 1.58 20.52
CA GLU A 369 -7.81 2.98 20.16
C GLU A 369 -6.48 3.73 20.16
N LEU A 370 -6.30 4.63 19.19
CA LEU A 370 -5.16 5.57 19.16
C LEU A 370 -5.51 6.91 19.81
N GLY A 371 -6.80 7.24 19.88
CA GLY A 371 -7.26 8.56 20.34
C GLY A 371 -7.03 9.68 19.32
N GLU A 372 -6.82 9.34 18.04
CA GLU A 372 -6.56 10.28 16.96
C GLU A 372 -7.03 9.68 15.61
N ASN A 373 -7.53 10.52 14.71
CA ASN A 373 -7.93 10.07 13.38
C ASN A 373 -6.70 9.63 12.55
N THR A 374 -6.94 8.70 11.64
CA THR A 374 -5.91 8.14 10.77
C THR A 374 -6.47 7.70 9.43
N TYR A 375 -5.73 7.92 8.35
CA TYR A 375 -6.08 7.51 6.98
C TYR A 375 -5.02 6.61 6.36
N ALA A 376 -3.79 6.68 6.88
CA ALA A 376 -2.66 5.91 6.41
C ALA A 376 -2.74 4.44 6.85
N SER A 377 -2.31 3.54 5.97
CA SER A 377 -2.19 2.12 6.32
C SER A 377 -1.00 1.88 7.26
N PRO A 378 -1.11 0.94 8.22
CA PRO A 378 -0.03 0.61 9.12
C PRO A 378 1.19 0.01 8.42
N ALA A 379 2.38 0.19 9.02
CA ALA A 379 3.58 -0.58 8.70
C ALA A 379 3.93 -1.51 9.87
N ILE A 380 4.47 -2.68 9.57
CA ILE A 380 4.88 -3.67 10.57
C ILE A 380 6.36 -3.97 10.39
N SER A 381 7.15 -3.78 11.44
CA SER A 381 8.58 -4.05 11.39
C SER A 381 9.15 -4.30 12.78
N ASN A 382 9.90 -5.38 12.93
CA ASN A 382 10.62 -5.74 14.14
C ASN A 382 9.73 -5.78 15.40
N GLY A 383 8.62 -6.52 15.33
CA GLY A 383 7.67 -6.68 16.43
C GLY A 383 6.88 -5.41 16.78
N ARG A 384 6.88 -4.40 15.93
CA ARG A 384 6.22 -3.11 16.16
C ARG A 384 5.27 -2.75 15.03
N ILE A 385 4.24 -1.98 15.36
CA ILE A 385 3.31 -1.38 14.39
C ILE A 385 3.54 0.13 14.37
N PHE A 386 3.70 0.68 13.18
CA PHE A 386 3.87 2.12 12.96
C PHE A 386 2.63 2.66 12.25
N ILE A 387 2.01 3.69 12.82
CA ILE A 387 0.77 4.29 12.29
C ILE A 387 0.93 5.80 12.18
N ARG A 388 0.82 6.32 10.96
CA ARG A 388 0.69 7.75 10.71
C ARG A 388 -0.76 8.17 10.94
N ALA A 389 -0.99 8.95 11.97
CA ALA A 389 -2.27 9.58 12.24
C ALA A 389 -2.26 11.05 11.78
N ASP A 390 -3.33 11.80 11.96
CA ASP A 390 -3.45 13.19 11.48
C ASP A 390 -2.28 14.08 11.92
N LYS A 391 -1.91 14.01 13.20
CA LYS A 391 -0.89 14.89 13.80
C LYS A 391 0.40 14.16 14.15
N ASN A 392 0.34 12.84 14.37
CA ASN A 392 1.44 12.10 14.96
C ASN A 392 1.79 10.84 14.16
N LEU A 393 3.02 10.39 14.32
CA LEU A 393 3.44 9.03 14.02
C LEU A 393 3.54 8.26 15.34
N TYR A 394 2.87 7.12 15.39
CA TYR A 394 2.89 6.22 16.55
C TYR A 394 3.78 5.01 16.28
N CYS A 395 4.53 4.60 17.29
CA CYS A 395 5.18 3.30 17.38
C CYS A 395 4.49 2.50 18.49
N ILE A 396 3.89 1.39 18.12
CA ILE A 396 3.18 0.50 19.03
C ILE A 396 4.02 -0.77 19.20
N GLY A 397 4.28 -1.17 20.42
CA GLY A 397 5.09 -2.32 20.75
C GLY A 397 4.91 -2.73 22.20
N THR A 398 5.22 -3.99 22.51
CA THR A 398 5.37 -4.43 23.89
C THR A 398 6.86 -4.36 24.21
N ASP A 399 7.26 -3.49 25.13
CA ASP A 399 8.63 -3.50 25.66
C ASP A 399 8.84 -4.79 26.43
N LYS A 400 9.32 -5.81 25.72
CA LYS A 400 10.10 -6.88 26.36
C LYS A 400 11.56 -6.49 26.15
N HIS A 401 12.13 -5.84 27.16
CA HIS A 401 13.57 -5.69 27.29
C HIS A 401 14.26 -7.05 27.36
#